data_045e4bbef0eb55c27d8929df35aa6f38
#
_entry.id   045e4bbef0eb55c27d8929df35aa6f38
#
_cell.length_a   1.000
_cell.length_b   1.000
_cell.length_c   1.000
_cell.angle_alpha   90.00
_cell.angle_beta   90.00
_cell.angle_gamma   90.00
#
_symmetry.space_group_name_H-M   'P 1'
#
loop_
_entity.id
_entity.type
_entity.pdbx_description
1 polymer ?
#
loop_
_entity_poly.entity_id
_entity_poly.type
_entity_poly.pdbx_seq_one_letter_code
_entity_poly.pdbx_strand_id
1 'polypeptide(L)'
;MSLSAQTQKFTSTKSKVKEIKMTVDTAILQPETSPGPNPSSDSEQLEVHPGWVRSGVDNTPGHKAYYINLEAKPGEGDKVEQFLRDILAGVEQEPGTGPWFGCRFSDTTFGIFEAFPDTAARNAHDIGPGGSNFLRSAELDEMLAYPAHLYRLDVMFGKFGVMFGKTISSK
;
A
#
# COMPACT_ATOMS: atom_id res chain seq x y z
N MET A 1 -60.35 25.40 -5.26
CA MET A 1 -59.62 24.52 -4.35
C MET A 1 -58.27 25.21 -4.05
N SER A 2 -58.15 25.79 -2.84
CA SER A 2 -57.03 26.63 -2.44
C SER A 2 -55.99 25.77 -1.71
N LEU A 3 -54.73 25.73 -2.18
CA LEU A 3 -53.59 25.14 -1.47
C LEU A 3 -52.89 26.24 -0.66
N SER A 4 -52.96 26.07 0.64
CA SER A 4 -52.30 26.92 1.63
C SER A 4 -50.83 26.55 1.70
N ALA A 5 -49.93 27.48 1.50
CA ALA A 5 -48.49 27.35 1.72
C ALA A 5 -48.15 27.61 3.19
N GLN A 6 -47.63 26.61 3.90
CA GLN A 6 -47.08 26.78 5.25
C GLN A 6 -45.61 27.17 5.17
N THR A 7 -45.32 28.40 5.62
CA THR A 7 -43.96 28.90 5.79
C THR A 7 -43.42 28.48 7.17
N GLN A 8 -42.42 27.62 7.23
CA GLN A 8 -41.69 27.30 8.46
C GLN A 8 -40.61 28.35 8.71
N LYS A 9 -40.71 29.04 9.84
CA LYS A 9 -39.68 29.94 10.36
C LYS A 9 -38.58 29.15 11.06
N PHE A 10 -37.36 29.20 10.55
CA PHE A 10 -36.18 28.73 11.25
C PHE A 10 -35.71 29.78 12.25
N THR A 11 -35.76 29.48 13.53
CA THR A 11 -35.19 30.30 14.61
C THR A 11 -33.71 29.90 14.78
N SER A 12 -32.80 30.84 14.47
CA SER A 12 -31.36 30.72 14.69
C SER A 12 -31.03 30.86 16.18
N THR A 13 -30.54 29.77 16.77
CA THR A 13 -30.02 29.79 18.15
C THR A 13 -28.52 30.10 18.08
N LYS A 14 -28.14 31.31 18.52
CA LYS A 14 -26.73 31.71 18.69
C LYS A 14 -26.11 30.94 19.86
N SER A 15 -25.22 30.00 19.57
CA SER A 15 -24.37 29.33 20.57
C SER A 15 -23.22 30.27 20.96
N LYS A 16 -23.11 30.57 22.26
CA LYS A 16 -21.99 31.32 22.83
C LYS A 16 -20.75 30.46 22.87
N VAL A 17 -19.77 30.79 22.04
CA VAL A 17 -18.42 30.22 22.13
C VAL A 17 -17.70 30.80 23.33
N LYS A 18 -17.38 29.97 24.30
CA LYS A 18 -16.64 30.31 25.52
C LYS A 18 -15.15 30.26 25.16
N GLU A 19 -14.51 31.43 25.20
CA GLU A 19 -13.07 31.58 24.94
C GLU A 19 -12.28 30.95 26.08
N ILE A 20 -11.55 29.85 25.82
CA ILE A 20 -10.63 29.21 26.78
C ILE A 20 -9.26 29.84 26.58
N LYS A 21 -8.87 30.72 27.50
CA LYS A 21 -7.46 31.19 27.59
C LYS A 21 -6.59 30.06 28.12
N MET A 22 -5.78 29.46 27.25
CA MET A 22 -4.65 28.62 27.64
C MET A 22 -3.48 29.51 28.07
N THR A 23 -3.16 29.52 29.33
CA THR A 23 -1.86 29.98 29.82
C THR A 23 -0.85 28.90 29.59
N VAL A 24 0.12 29.16 28.69
CA VAL A 24 1.26 28.30 28.46
C VAL A 24 2.27 28.56 29.57
N ASP A 25 2.36 27.62 30.50
CA ASP A 25 3.39 27.62 31.53
C ASP A 25 4.70 27.09 30.90
N THR A 26 5.68 27.99 30.73
CA THR A 26 6.97 27.65 30.12
C THR A 26 7.86 27.02 31.20
N ALA A 27 7.64 25.75 31.50
CA ALA A 27 8.61 24.96 32.23
C ALA A 27 9.68 24.46 31.25
N ILE A 28 10.89 24.99 31.40
CA ILE A 28 12.09 24.53 30.71
C ILE A 28 12.40 23.11 31.20
N LEU A 29 11.93 22.10 30.47
CA LEU A 29 12.36 20.72 30.64
C LEU A 29 13.73 20.58 29.96
N GLN A 30 14.76 20.38 30.76
CA GLN A 30 16.06 19.93 30.26
C GLN A 30 15.91 18.55 29.61
N PRO A 31 16.57 18.26 28.47
CA PRO A 31 16.48 16.94 27.86
C PRO A 31 17.23 15.94 28.75
N GLU A 32 16.45 15.10 29.45
CA GLU A 32 16.98 13.87 30.02
C GLU A 32 17.48 13.01 28.87
N THR A 33 18.81 12.90 28.74
CA THR A 33 19.46 11.95 27.83
C THR A 33 19.35 10.56 28.41
N SER A 34 18.17 9.95 28.28
CA SER A 34 18.06 8.51 28.30
C SER A 34 18.79 7.97 27.08
N PRO A 35 19.70 7.00 27.22
CA PRO A 35 20.22 6.29 26.06
C PRO A 35 19.02 5.57 25.43
N GLY A 36 18.54 6.10 24.31
CA GLY A 36 17.52 5.43 23.50
C GLY A 36 17.98 4.02 23.15
N PRO A 37 17.06 3.07 22.92
CA PRO A 37 17.43 1.76 22.47
C PRO A 37 18.33 1.93 21.25
N ASN A 38 19.49 1.29 21.31
CA ASN A 38 20.42 1.19 20.21
C ASN A 38 19.60 0.83 18.95
N PRO A 39 19.63 1.59 17.85
CA PRO A 39 18.96 1.16 16.66
C PRO A 39 19.57 -0.19 16.29
N SER A 40 18.79 -1.26 16.49
CA SER A 40 19.13 -2.56 15.98
C SER A 40 19.42 -2.34 14.49
N SER A 41 20.51 -2.87 14.01
CA SER A 41 21.08 -2.73 12.68
C SER A 41 20.26 -3.41 11.58
N ASP A 42 18.95 -3.45 11.71
CA ASP A 42 17.99 -3.82 10.70
C ASP A 42 17.77 -2.58 9.81
N SER A 43 18.84 -2.21 9.09
CA SER A 43 18.77 -1.18 8.08
C SER A 43 17.72 -1.62 7.06
N GLU A 44 16.62 -0.89 7.01
CA GLU A 44 15.65 -0.93 5.93
C GLU A 44 16.43 -0.85 4.61
N GLN A 45 16.57 -1.99 3.93
CA GLN A 45 17.39 -2.08 2.73
C GLN A 45 16.61 -1.45 1.59
N LEU A 46 17.04 -0.27 1.15
CA LEU A 46 16.53 0.36 -0.05
C LEU A 46 17.27 -0.23 -1.26
N GLU A 47 16.54 -0.97 -2.09
CA GLU A 47 17.02 -1.44 -3.39
C GLU A 47 16.49 -0.52 -4.49
N VAL A 48 17.37 0.00 -5.34
CA VAL A 48 17.01 0.91 -6.43
C VAL A 48 17.29 0.24 -7.76
N HIS A 49 16.28 0.19 -8.61
CA HIS A 49 16.33 -0.34 -9.96
C HIS A 49 15.77 0.68 -10.95
N PRO A 50 16.12 0.59 -12.25
CA PRO A 50 15.48 1.43 -13.25
C PRO A 50 13.95 1.20 -13.26
N GLY A 51 13.18 2.27 -13.03
CA GLY A 51 11.71 2.25 -13.03
C GLY A 51 11.04 1.82 -11.72
N TRP A 52 11.78 1.32 -10.71
CA TRP A 52 11.22 0.98 -9.41
C TRP A 52 12.25 0.99 -8.28
N VAL A 53 11.74 1.12 -7.06
CA VAL A 53 12.51 1.02 -5.82
C VAL A 53 11.82 0.02 -4.89
N ARG A 54 12.61 -0.70 -4.09
CA ARG A 54 12.10 -1.65 -3.12
C ARG A 54 12.64 -1.34 -1.73
N SER A 55 11.76 -1.31 -0.74
CA SER A 55 12.10 -1.10 0.66
C SER A 55 11.26 -1.99 1.57
N GLY A 56 11.51 -1.95 2.87
CA GLY A 56 10.75 -2.63 3.88
C GLY A 56 11.47 -3.80 4.52
N VAL A 57 10.72 -4.66 5.22
CA VAL A 57 11.26 -5.66 6.14
C VAL A 57 11.08 -7.09 5.63
N ASP A 58 11.98 -7.97 6.05
CA ASP A 58 11.92 -9.42 5.82
C ASP A 58 12.55 -10.15 7.00
N ASN A 59 12.12 -9.78 8.20
CA ASN A 59 12.83 -10.09 9.43
C ASN A 59 12.23 -11.27 10.20
N THR A 60 10.98 -11.64 9.90
CA THR A 60 10.27 -12.70 10.64
C THR A 60 9.93 -13.88 9.75
N PRO A 61 9.92 -15.11 10.28
CA PRO A 61 9.30 -16.24 9.59
C PRO A 61 7.78 -16.02 9.42
N GLY A 62 7.20 -16.60 8.36
CA GLY A 62 5.75 -16.60 8.15
C GLY A 62 5.34 -15.87 6.89
N HIS A 63 4.07 -15.43 6.85
CA HIS A 63 3.48 -14.83 5.68
C HIS A 63 4.13 -13.51 5.31
N LYS A 64 4.29 -13.30 3.99
CA LYS A 64 4.86 -12.11 3.39
C LYS A 64 3.83 -11.41 2.53
N ALA A 65 4.03 -10.13 2.30
CA ALA A 65 3.20 -9.37 1.37
C ALA A 65 4.03 -8.31 0.64
N TYR A 66 3.49 -7.84 -0.47
CA TYR A 66 3.84 -6.57 -1.07
C TYR A 66 2.66 -5.60 -1.00
N TYR A 67 2.97 -4.35 -0.74
CA TYR A 67 2.19 -3.22 -1.20
C TYR A 67 3.03 -2.48 -2.24
N ILE A 68 2.46 -2.21 -3.41
CA ILE A 68 3.16 -1.50 -4.48
C ILE A 68 2.35 -0.27 -4.84
N ASN A 69 3.02 0.87 -4.90
CA ASN A 69 2.43 2.13 -5.33
C ASN A 69 2.94 2.51 -6.73
N LEU A 70 2.01 2.92 -7.60
CA LEU A 70 2.27 3.31 -8.98
C LEU A 70 1.57 4.64 -9.24
N GLU A 71 2.33 5.65 -9.66
CA GLU A 71 1.76 6.94 -10.07
C GLU A 71 1.99 7.15 -11.56
N ALA A 72 0.91 7.14 -12.33
CA ALA A 72 0.95 7.36 -13.77
C ALA A 72 1.24 8.82 -14.10
N LYS A 73 1.95 9.07 -15.19
CA LYS A 73 1.97 10.40 -15.81
C LYS A 73 0.56 10.80 -16.25
N PRO A 74 0.25 12.11 -16.32
CA PRO A 74 -1.04 12.56 -16.83
C PRO A 74 -1.35 11.96 -18.21
N GLY A 75 -2.49 11.28 -18.32
CA GLY A 75 -2.94 10.62 -19.54
C GLY A 75 -2.42 9.21 -19.76
N GLU A 76 -1.54 8.67 -18.90
CA GLU A 76 -0.95 7.33 -19.04
C GLU A 76 -1.64 6.25 -18.19
N GLY A 77 -2.73 6.59 -17.51
CA GLY A 77 -3.45 5.65 -16.62
C GLY A 77 -3.86 4.34 -17.30
N ASP A 78 -4.27 4.38 -18.58
CA ASP A 78 -4.66 3.19 -19.33
C ASP A 78 -3.46 2.24 -19.56
N LYS A 79 -2.25 2.78 -19.72
CA LYS A 79 -1.03 1.96 -19.83
C LYS A 79 -0.72 1.27 -18.50
N VAL A 80 -0.88 1.98 -17.38
CA VAL A 80 -0.72 1.36 -16.05
C VAL A 80 -1.78 0.28 -15.83
N GLU A 81 -3.03 0.51 -16.23
CA GLU A 81 -4.06 -0.53 -16.14
C GLU A 81 -3.70 -1.76 -16.99
N GLN A 82 -3.17 -1.58 -18.20
CA GLN A 82 -2.71 -2.69 -19.02
C GLN A 82 -1.53 -3.43 -18.38
N PHE A 83 -0.57 -2.69 -17.81
CA PHE A 83 0.54 -3.27 -17.07
C PHE A 83 0.07 -4.14 -15.89
N LEU A 84 -0.95 -3.70 -15.15
CA LEU A 84 -1.57 -4.50 -14.09
C LEU A 84 -2.23 -5.77 -14.62
N ARG A 85 -2.87 -5.74 -15.81
CA ARG A 85 -3.43 -6.94 -16.46
C ARG A 85 -2.34 -7.93 -16.87
N ASP A 86 -1.20 -7.44 -17.34
CA ASP A 86 -0.05 -8.27 -17.72
C ASP A 86 0.52 -8.98 -16.48
N ILE A 87 0.66 -8.26 -15.35
CA ILE A 87 1.07 -8.86 -14.08
C ILE A 87 0.08 -9.94 -13.65
N LEU A 88 -1.23 -9.66 -13.67
CA LEU A 88 -2.27 -10.63 -13.31
C LEU A 88 -2.15 -11.91 -14.14
N ALA A 89 -1.99 -11.79 -15.45
CA ALA A 89 -1.82 -12.94 -16.33
C ALA A 89 -0.59 -13.80 -15.98
N GLY A 90 0.47 -13.18 -15.45
CA GLY A 90 1.62 -13.88 -14.90
C GLY A 90 1.33 -14.54 -13.56
N VAL A 91 0.72 -13.80 -12.64
CA VAL A 91 0.37 -14.27 -11.29
C VAL A 91 -0.57 -15.48 -11.31
N GLU A 92 -1.51 -15.54 -12.26
CA GLU A 92 -2.40 -16.70 -12.45
C GLU A 92 -1.64 -18.01 -12.73
N GLN A 93 -0.38 -17.94 -13.13
CA GLN A 93 0.50 -19.09 -13.38
C GLN A 93 1.36 -19.44 -12.16
N GLU A 94 1.27 -18.69 -11.07
CA GLU A 94 2.12 -18.81 -9.87
C GLU A 94 1.34 -19.42 -8.71
N PRO A 95 1.49 -20.73 -8.43
CA PRO A 95 0.74 -21.39 -7.35
C PRO A 95 1.14 -20.92 -5.94
N GLY A 96 2.30 -20.26 -5.81
CA GLY A 96 2.81 -19.73 -4.53
C GLY A 96 2.38 -18.28 -4.26
N THR A 97 1.80 -17.58 -5.24
CA THR A 97 1.26 -16.24 -5.04
C THR A 97 -0.18 -16.34 -4.52
N GLY A 98 -0.42 -15.74 -3.36
CA GLY A 98 -1.73 -15.73 -2.71
C GLY A 98 -2.67 -14.70 -3.34
N PRO A 99 -3.57 -14.08 -2.57
CA PRO A 99 -4.46 -13.06 -3.12
C PRO A 99 -3.65 -11.92 -3.71
N TRP A 100 -4.03 -11.53 -4.92
CA TRP A 100 -3.46 -10.44 -5.67
C TRP A 100 -4.56 -9.46 -6.07
N PHE A 101 -4.34 -8.17 -5.83
CA PHE A 101 -5.31 -7.11 -6.15
C PHE A 101 -4.59 -5.97 -6.86
N GLY A 102 -4.90 -5.74 -8.14
CA GLY A 102 -4.61 -4.47 -8.80
C GLY A 102 -5.73 -3.48 -8.50
N CYS A 103 -5.38 -2.34 -7.92
CA CYS A 103 -6.31 -1.33 -7.45
C CYS A 103 -6.12 -0.01 -8.18
N ARG A 104 -7.22 0.69 -8.46
CA ARG A 104 -7.22 2.08 -8.92
C ARG A 104 -7.72 2.97 -7.79
N PHE A 105 -6.95 3.97 -7.40
CA PHE A 105 -7.34 4.99 -6.41
C PHE A 105 -7.83 6.27 -7.08
N SER A 106 -7.24 6.62 -8.24
CA SER A 106 -7.62 7.76 -9.06
C SER A 106 -7.27 7.46 -10.54
N ASP A 107 -7.40 8.46 -11.41
CA ASP A 107 -7.02 8.33 -12.82
C ASP A 107 -5.50 8.19 -13.02
N THR A 108 -4.71 8.57 -12.02
CA THR A 108 -3.24 8.49 -12.07
C THR A 108 -2.64 7.59 -11.00
N THR A 109 -3.36 7.30 -9.91
CA THR A 109 -2.83 6.54 -8.78
C THR A 109 -3.34 5.11 -8.78
N PHE A 110 -2.43 4.15 -8.75
CA PHE A 110 -2.72 2.72 -8.73
C PHE A 110 -1.91 2.03 -7.64
N GLY A 111 -2.30 0.81 -7.30
CA GLY A 111 -1.56 0.00 -6.35
C GLY A 111 -1.78 -1.48 -6.55
N ILE A 112 -0.85 -2.27 -6.02
CA ILE A 112 -0.95 -3.70 -5.93
C ILE A 112 -0.88 -4.10 -4.46
N PHE A 113 -1.76 -5.02 -4.06
CA PHE A 113 -1.66 -5.76 -2.80
C PHE A 113 -1.56 -7.23 -3.15
N GLU A 114 -0.54 -7.89 -2.62
CA GLU A 114 -0.34 -9.31 -2.83
C GLU A 114 0.29 -9.95 -1.59
N ALA A 115 0.05 -11.25 -1.41
CA ALA A 115 0.56 -11.95 -0.26
C ALA A 115 1.08 -13.35 -0.62
N PHE A 116 2.00 -13.84 0.19
CA PHE A 116 2.73 -15.08 0.00
C PHE A 116 2.73 -15.89 1.29
N PRO A 117 2.70 -17.24 1.24
CA PRO A 117 2.76 -18.08 2.43
C PRO A 117 4.09 -17.93 3.20
N ASP A 118 5.17 -17.60 2.49
CA ASP A 118 6.51 -17.47 3.06
C ASP A 118 7.46 -16.69 2.13
N THR A 119 8.70 -16.49 2.58
CA THR A 119 9.76 -15.84 1.83
C THR A 119 10.14 -16.59 0.54
N ALA A 120 10.09 -17.92 0.55
CA ALA A 120 10.46 -18.72 -0.62
C ALA A 120 9.46 -18.49 -1.78
N ALA A 121 8.16 -18.48 -1.47
CA ALA A 121 7.11 -18.21 -2.44
C ALA A 121 7.22 -16.77 -3.00
N ARG A 122 7.46 -15.77 -2.12
CA ARG A 122 7.69 -14.40 -2.58
C ARG A 122 8.91 -14.29 -3.49
N ASN A 123 10.04 -14.90 -3.13
CA ASN A 123 11.23 -14.87 -3.97
C ASN A 123 11.03 -15.59 -5.32
N ALA A 124 10.20 -16.65 -5.35
CA ALA A 124 9.81 -17.30 -6.60
C ALA A 124 8.95 -16.37 -7.48
N HIS A 125 8.02 -15.61 -6.87
CA HIS A 125 7.24 -14.59 -7.56
C HIS A 125 8.14 -13.48 -8.14
N ASP A 126 9.13 -12.97 -7.39
CA ASP A 126 10.03 -11.89 -7.83
C ASP A 126 10.68 -12.17 -9.18
N ILE A 127 10.99 -13.44 -9.47
CA ILE A 127 11.60 -13.91 -10.72
C ILE A 127 10.60 -14.64 -11.63
N GLY A 128 9.36 -14.80 -11.19
CA GLY A 128 8.29 -15.47 -11.89
C GLY A 128 7.60 -14.62 -12.94
N PRO A 129 6.59 -15.17 -13.63
CA PRO A 129 5.87 -14.46 -14.70
C PRO A 129 5.19 -13.16 -14.24
N GLY A 130 4.74 -13.09 -12.99
CA GLY A 130 4.12 -11.88 -12.41
C GLY A 130 5.17 -10.82 -12.11
N GLY A 131 6.11 -11.12 -11.20
CA GLY A 131 7.10 -10.17 -10.71
C GLY A 131 8.08 -9.68 -11.79
N SER A 132 8.43 -10.55 -12.76
CA SER A 132 9.33 -10.18 -13.85
C SER A 132 8.83 -9.02 -14.74
N ASN A 133 7.55 -8.66 -14.68
CA ASN A 133 7.03 -7.47 -15.37
C ASN A 133 7.73 -6.19 -14.92
N PHE A 134 8.20 -6.11 -13.67
CA PHE A 134 8.95 -4.97 -13.17
C PHE A 134 10.36 -4.84 -13.80
N LEU A 135 10.83 -5.82 -14.57
CA LEU A 135 12.06 -5.71 -15.37
C LEU A 135 11.87 -4.90 -16.65
N ARG A 136 10.64 -4.55 -17.01
CA ARG A 136 10.29 -3.72 -18.18
C ARG A 136 10.55 -2.24 -17.91
N SER A 137 11.80 -1.89 -17.54
CA SER A 137 12.18 -0.58 -17.02
C SER A 137 11.86 0.58 -17.97
N ALA A 138 12.05 0.40 -19.27
CA ALA A 138 11.75 1.43 -20.28
C ALA A 138 10.25 1.78 -20.32
N GLU A 139 9.40 0.77 -20.18
CA GLU A 139 7.95 0.94 -20.16
C GLU A 139 7.49 1.58 -18.85
N LEU A 140 8.07 1.16 -17.72
CA LEU A 140 7.80 1.82 -16.43
C LEU A 140 8.18 3.30 -16.48
N ASP A 141 9.36 3.63 -17.03
CA ASP A 141 9.81 5.01 -17.16
C ASP A 141 8.93 5.82 -18.14
N GLU A 142 8.37 5.20 -19.17
CA GLU A 142 7.45 5.86 -20.10
C GLU A 142 6.13 6.24 -19.43
N MET A 143 5.52 5.33 -18.66
CA MET A 143 4.16 5.51 -18.11
C MET A 143 4.10 6.09 -16.71
N LEU A 144 5.15 5.92 -15.88
CA LEU A 144 5.12 6.37 -14.48
C LEU A 144 5.76 7.74 -14.29
N ALA A 145 5.13 8.56 -13.45
CA ALA A 145 5.65 9.87 -13.04
C ALA A 145 6.85 9.76 -12.10
N TYR A 146 6.89 8.67 -11.33
CA TYR A 146 7.96 8.32 -10.39
C TYR A 146 8.23 6.82 -10.46
N PRO A 147 9.43 6.34 -10.09
CA PRO A 147 9.68 4.91 -9.95
C PRO A 147 8.62 4.24 -9.06
N ALA A 148 8.10 3.10 -9.47
CA ALA A 148 7.19 2.31 -8.66
C ALA A 148 7.83 1.99 -7.30
N HIS A 149 7.07 2.09 -6.20
CA HIS A 149 7.60 1.75 -4.89
C HIS A 149 7.00 0.43 -4.39
N LEU A 150 7.87 -0.56 -4.24
CA LEU A 150 7.54 -1.90 -3.75
C LEU A 150 7.90 -1.98 -2.26
N TYR A 151 6.89 -2.08 -1.39
CA TYR A 151 7.08 -2.24 0.05
C TYR A 151 7.03 -3.71 0.41
N ARG A 152 8.14 -4.28 0.90
CA ARG A 152 8.18 -5.61 1.53
C ARG A 152 7.54 -5.54 2.91
N LEU A 153 6.66 -6.47 3.20
CA LEU A 153 5.91 -6.50 4.45
C LEU A 153 5.98 -7.89 5.08
N ASP A 154 6.30 -7.93 6.37
CA ASP A 154 6.03 -9.07 7.23
C ASP A 154 4.57 -9.01 7.68
N VAL A 155 3.78 -10.04 7.38
CA VAL A 155 2.37 -10.05 7.77
C VAL A 155 2.23 -10.51 9.21
N MET A 156 1.95 -9.58 10.10
CA MET A 156 1.81 -9.86 11.54
C MET A 156 0.50 -10.58 11.89
N PHE A 157 -0.59 -10.19 11.24
CA PHE A 157 -1.93 -10.73 11.50
C PHE A 157 -2.73 -10.82 10.21
N GLY A 158 -3.53 -11.88 10.07
CA GLY A 158 -4.39 -12.04 8.91
C GLY A 158 -5.39 -13.19 9.06
N LYS A 159 -6.43 -13.15 8.26
CA LYS A 159 -7.42 -14.24 8.15
C LYS A 159 -7.05 -15.14 6.99
N PHE A 160 -6.12 -16.06 7.19
CA PHE A 160 -5.51 -16.85 6.11
C PHE A 160 -6.32 -18.07 5.65
N GLY A 161 -7.37 -18.47 6.36
CA GLY A 161 -8.13 -19.69 6.03
C GLY A 161 -8.80 -19.74 4.66
N VAL A 162 -8.87 -18.60 3.97
CA VAL A 162 -9.45 -18.47 2.60
C VAL A 162 -8.50 -17.78 1.61
N MET A 163 -7.34 -17.32 2.07
CA MET A 163 -6.42 -16.52 1.25
C MET A 163 -5.46 -17.36 0.42
N PHE A 164 -5.07 -18.51 0.96
CA PHE A 164 -4.22 -19.46 0.26
C PHE A 164 -5.06 -20.71 0.04
N GLY A 165 -5.42 -20.97 -1.21
CA GLY A 165 -6.20 -22.17 -1.56
C GLY A 165 -5.57 -23.40 -0.91
N LYS A 166 -6.38 -24.22 -0.24
CA LYS A 166 -5.91 -25.54 0.18
C LYS A 166 -5.52 -26.26 -1.10
N THR A 167 -4.22 -26.50 -1.28
CA THR A 167 -3.78 -27.51 -2.23
C THR A 167 -4.40 -28.82 -1.77
N ILE A 168 -5.49 -29.22 -2.41
CA ILE A 168 -6.07 -30.53 -2.20
C ILE A 168 -5.03 -31.47 -2.80
N SER A 169 -4.17 -32.01 -1.94
CA SER A 169 -3.31 -33.11 -2.32
C SER A 169 -4.22 -34.25 -2.72
N SER A 170 -4.44 -34.42 -4.01
CA SER A 170 -5.05 -35.65 -4.54
C SER A 170 -4.12 -36.80 -4.20
N LYS A 171 -4.63 -37.69 -3.35
CA LYS A 171 -4.03 -39.02 -3.10
C LYS A 171 -4.09 -39.86 -4.37
#